data_9190b920fdf18d5d8397edf330084df2
#
_entry.id   9190b920fdf18d5d8397edf330084df2
#
_cell.length_a   1.000
_cell.length_b   1.000
_cell.length_c   1.000
_cell.angle_alpha   90.00
_cell.angle_beta   90.00
_cell.angle_gamma   90.00
#
_symmetry.space_group_name_H-M   'P 1'
#
loop_
_entity.id
_entity.type
_entity.pdbx_description
1 polymer ?
#
loop_
_entity_poly.entity_id
_entity_poly.type
_entity_poly.pdbx_seq_one_letter_code
_entity_poly.pdbx_strand_id
1 'polypeptide(L)'
;PKDTTKVGFAIGLGNVKIFRTDLQVRCDSMRYCDLDSIARFYKDPIIWNEENRQYFSDSLSLLLKNGRADRASLMSNAFVVTQEDSLLYDQIKGAEIVAFFDSTTALKRFDALGGATTLFYLEENGKLSTVNKVECKMLSGTFKDGKLDRMHYYDQPKNDAYPVVQFPKEDRYFKGFRWNPELRPTGKEDITTLRLRP
;
A
#
# COMPACT_ATOMS: atom_id res chain seq x y z
N PRO A 1 6.19 18.13 40.02
CA PRO A 1 4.92 17.88 39.42
C PRO A 1 5.00 16.53 38.72
N LYS A 2 4.17 15.55 39.15
CA LYS A 2 4.05 14.28 38.38
C LYS A 2 3.35 14.62 37.09
N ASP A 3 4.02 14.50 35.95
CA ASP A 3 3.39 14.56 34.66
C ASP A 3 2.44 13.36 34.55
N THR A 4 1.14 13.63 34.63
CA THR A 4 0.07 12.63 34.56
C THR A 4 -0.50 12.55 33.14
N THR A 5 0.33 12.70 32.10
CA THR A 5 -0.09 12.54 30.71
C THR A 5 -0.64 11.14 30.53
N LYS A 6 -1.93 11.04 30.24
CA LYS A 6 -2.56 9.75 29.90
C LYS A 6 -2.12 9.33 28.52
N VAL A 7 -1.57 8.13 28.41
CA VAL A 7 -1.19 7.53 27.14
C VAL A 7 -2.28 6.56 26.71
N GLY A 8 -2.85 6.81 25.52
CA GLY A 8 -3.79 5.90 24.88
C GLY A 8 -3.05 4.82 24.09
N PHE A 9 -3.57 3.60 24.14
CA PHE A 9 -3.13 2.53 23.27
C PHE A 9 -4.31 1.64 22.87
N ALA A 10 -4.18 0.98 21.74
CA ALA A 10 -5.14 -0.03 21.26
C ALA A 10 -4.40 -1.31 20.88
N ILE A 11 -4.97 -2.45 21.22
CA ILE A 11 -4.47 -3.78 20.83
C ILE A 11 -5.65 -4.56 20.24
N GLY A 12 -5.44 -5.12 19.05
CA GLY A 12 -6.37 -6.04 18.41
C GLY A 12 -5.71 -7.40 18.21
N LEU A 13 -6.42 -8.48 18.47
CA LEU A 13 -5.94 -9.84 18.34
C LEU A 13 -6.97 -10.71 17.60
N GLY A 14 -6.49 -11.49 16.64
CA GLY A 14 -7.30 -12.43 15.86
C GLY A 14 -8.26 -11.73 14.89
N ASN A 15 -7.94 -11.78 13.58
CA ASN A 15 -8.79 -11.26 12.51
C ASN A 15 -9.20 -9.79 12.68
N VAL A 16 -8.21 -8.92 12.91
CA VAL A 16 -8.43 -7.48 13.08
C VAL A 16 -8.88 -6.85 11.77
N LYS A 17 -9.94 -6.09 11.84
CA LYS A 17 -10.45 -5.27 10.73
C LYS A 17 -10.61 -3.83 11.18
N ILE A 18 -10.19 -2.90 10.34
CA ILE A 18 -10.36 -1.46 10.56
C ILE A 18 -11.08 -0.87 9.35
N PHE A 19 -12.09 -0.08 9.59
CA PHE A 19 -12.80 0.65 8.54
C PHE A 19 -12.78 2.16 8.82
N ARG A 20 -12.29 2.88 7.84
CA ARG A 20 -12.47 4.32 7.64
C ARG A 20 -12.82 4.53 6.17
N THR A 21 -13.48 5.61 5.83
CA THR A 21 -13.85 5.90 4.43
C THR A 21 -12.66 6.04 3.51
N ASP A 22 -11.54 6.55 4.02
CA ASP A 22 -10.30 6.81 3.29
C ASP A 22 -9.25 5.69 3.43
N LEU A 23 -9.47 4.72 4.34
CA LEU A 23 -8.48 3.67 4.60
C LEU A 23 -9.14 2.48 5.29
N GLN A 24 -8.88 1.28 4.79
CA GLN A 24 -9.31 0.03 5.39
C GLN A 24 -8.10 -0.87 5.66
N VAL A 25 -8.18 -1.66 6.72
CA VAL A 25 -7.09 -2.58 7.10
C VAL A 25 -7.66 -3.94 7.48
N ARG A 26 -6.93 -4.99 7.13
CA ARG A 26 -7.10 -6.34 7.67
C ARG A 26 -5.74 -6.91 8.07
N CYS A 27 -5.66 -7.54 9.24
CA CYS A 27 -4.48 -8.26 9.71
C CYS A 27 -4.87 -9.28 10.79
N ASP A 28 -3.93 -10.12 11.24
CA ASP A 28 -4.17 -11.00 12.38
C ASP A 28 -4.16 -10.20 13.69
N SER A 29 -3.15 -9.36 13.89
CA SER A 29 -3.01 -8.58 15.11
C SER A 29 -2.48 -7.18 14.86
N MET A 30 -2.83 -6.25 15.74
CA MET A 30 -2.39 -4.88 15.68
C MET A 30 -2.06 -4.30 17.06
N ARG A 31 -1.18 -3.31 17.07
CA ARG A 31 -0.89 -2.46 18.23
C ARG A 31 -0.75 -1.01 17.81
N TYR A 32 -1.40 -0.11 18.53
CA TYR A 32 -1.26 1.34 18.40
C TYR A 32 -0.89 1.95 19.74
N CYS A 33 -0.09 3.02 19.72
CA CYS A 33 0.25 3.82 20.92
C CYS A 33 0.29 5.31 20.55
N ASP A 34 -0.29 6.14 21.39
CA ASP A 34 -0.30 7.61 21.22
C ASP A 34 1.10 8.24 21.30
N LEU A 35 2.02 7.64 22.09
CA LEU A 35 3.36 8.19 22.30
C LEU A 35 4.15 8.34 21.01
N ASP A 36 4.04 7.38 20.10
CA ASP A 36 4.74 7.40 18.82
C ASP A 36 3.78 7.58 17.64
N SER A 37 2.47 7.55 17.91
CA SER A 37 1.40 7.64 16.91
C SER A 37 1.52 6.61 15.79
N ILE A 38 2.09 5.43 16.08
CA ILE A 38 2.29 4.37 15.10
C ILE A 38 1.35 3.20 15.36
N ALA A 39 0.55 2.88 14.35
CA ALA A 39 -0.18 1.62 14.28
C ALA A 39 0.70 0.55 13.62
N ARG A 40 0.91 -0.58 14.28
CA ARG A 40 1.71 -1.72 13.79
C ARG A 40 0.79 -2.90 13.57
N PHE A 41 0.92 -3.51 12.39
CA PHE A 41 0.10 -4.61 11.92
C PHE A 41 0.97 -5.81 11.62
N TYR A 42 0.54 -6.98 12.03
CA TYR A 42 1.33 -8.21 11.99
C TYR A 42 0.55 -9.36 11.34
N LYS A 43 1.29 -10.29 10.75
CA LYS A 43 0.82 -11.49 10.06
C LYS A 43 -0.13 -11.15 8.91
N ASP A 44 0.45 -11.02 7.75
CA ASP A 44 -0.22 -10.73 6.48
C ASP A 44 -1.12 -9.47 6.50
N PRO A 45 -0.62 -8.32 6.99
CA PRO A 45 -1.39 -7.10 6.95
C PRO A 45 -1.66 -6.66 5.50
N ILE A 46 -2.91 -6.24 5.28
CA ILE A 46 -3.32 -5.60 4.02
C ILE A 46 -3.96 -4.27 4.38
N ILE A 47 -3.52 -3.21 3.68
CA ILE A 47 -4.14 -1.89 3.72
C ILE A 47 -4.71 -1.60 2.33
N TRP A 48 -5.91 -1.06 2.28
CA TRP A 48 -6.50 -0.46 1.10
C TRP A 48 -6.69 1.03 1.35
N ASN A 49 -6.29 1.82 0.41
CA ASN A 49 -6.67 3.21 0.32
C ASN A 49 -7.02 3.55 -1.14
N GLU A 50 -7.75 4.61 -1.37
CA GLU A 50 -8.38 4.86 -2.66
C GLU A 50 -9.27 3.66 -3.07
N GLU A 51 -9.87 3.68 -4.23
CA GLU A 51 -10.76 2.57 -4.63
C GLU A 51 -9.99 1.35 -5.12
N ASN A 52 -8.84 1.56 -5.72
CA ASN A 52 -8.11 0.59 -6.54
C ASN A 52 -6.68 0.29 -6.06
N ARG A 53 -6.30 0.64 -4.82
CA ARG A 53 -4.92 0.44 -4.35
C ARG A 53 -4.83 -0.39 -3.10
N GLN A 54 -3.91 -1.35 -3.09
CA GLN A 54 -3.66 -2.30 -2.01
C GLN A 54 -2.17 -2.32 -1.66
N TYR A 55 -1.87 -2.33 -0.37
CA TYR A 55 -0.53 -2.45 0.21
C TYR A 55 -0.46 -3.69 1.08
N PHE A 56 0.60 -4.47 0.97
CA PHE A 56 0.82 -5.62 1.85
C PHE A 56 2.30 -5.97 2.01
N SER A 57 2.63 -6.65 3.09
CA SER A 57 3.98 -7.13 3.45
C SER A 57 3.87 -8.12 4.60
N ASP A 58 4.98 -8.67 5.08
CA ASP A 58 4.96 -9.56 6.24
C ASP A 58 4.63 -8.81 7.53
N SER A 59 5.09 -7.55 7.64
CA SER A 59 4.70 -6.62 8.69
C SER A 59 4.59 -5.20 8.16
N LEU A 60 3.67 -4.42 8.71
CA LEU A 60 3.37 -3.08 8.25
C LEU A 60 3.20 -2.15 9.44
N SER A 61 3.72 -0.94 9.32
CA SER A 61 3.46 0.13 10.28
C SER A 61 2.93 1.38 9.58
N LEU A 62 2.01 2.07 10.25
CA LEU A 62 1.36 3.27 9.77
C LEU A 62 1.57 4.39 10.80
N LEU A 63 2.36 5.40 10.44
CA LEU A 63 2.49 6.62 11.21
C LEU A 63 1.27 7.49 10.96
N LEU A 64 0.62 7.90 12.04
CA LEU A 64 -0.53 8.79 12.00
C LEU A 64 -0.09 10.21 12.40
N LYS A 65 -0.54 11.19 11.62
CA LYS A 65 -0.39 12.61 11.93
C LYS A 65 -1.76 13.27 11.94
N ASN A 66 -2.13 13.86 13.06
CA ASN A 66 -3.48 14.42 13.24
C ASN A 66 -4.60 13.41 12.92
N GLY A 67 -4.41 12.13 13.30
CA GLY A 67 -5.37 11.05 13.08
C GLY A 67 -5.49 10.56 11.63
N ARG A 68 -4.62 11.01 10.71
CA ARG A 68 -4.58 10.58 9.31
C ARG A 68 -3.27 9.86 9.00
N ALA A 69 -3.29 8.99 8.00
CA ALA A 69 -2.08 8.34 7.51
C ALA A 69 -1.11 9.38 6.95
N ASP A 70 0.12 9.37 7.43
CA ASP A 70 1.22 10.21 6.96
C ASP A 70 2.25 9.35 6.20
N ARG A 71 2.59 8.20 6.79
CA ARG A 71 3.59 7.29 6.21
C ARG A 71 3.29 5.85 6.58
N ALA A 72 3.30 4.97 5.58
CA ALA A 72 3.31 3.52 5.79
C ALA A 72 4.71 2.97 5.52
N SER A 73 5.18 2.06 6.38
CA SER A 73 6.41 1.30 6.18
C SER A 73 6.04 -0.17 6.07
N LEU A 74 6.28 -0.73 4.89
CA LEU A 74 6.05 -2.13 4.55
C LEU A 74 7.38 -2.86 4.67
N MET A 75 7.46 -3.89 5.52
CA MET A 75 8.71 -4.56 5.88
C MET A 75 8.64 -6.02 5.49
N SER A 76 9.59 -6.46 4.70
CA SER A 76 9.72 -7.80 4.12
C SER A 76 8.60 -8.17 3.15
N ASN A 77 8.98 -8.60 1.95
CA ASN A 77 8.04 -8.93 0.88
C ASN A 77 7.03 -7.81 0.57
N ALA A 78 7.53 -6.57 0.59
CA ALA A 78 6.71 -5.38 0.43
C ALA A 78 6.14 -5.27 -0.99
N PHE A 79 4.85 -4.97 -1.06
CA PHE A 79 4.10 -4.85 -2.30
C PHE A 79 3.10 -3.71 -2.25
N VAL A 80 3.02 -2.94 -3.34
CA VAL A 80 1.92 -2.04 -3.64
C VAL A 80 1.33 -2.45 -4.98
N VAL A 81 0.01 -2.59 -5.03
CA VAL A 81 -0.75 -2.96 -6.23
C VAL A 81 -1.80 -1.91 -6.48
N THR A 82 -1.86 -1.39 -7.69
CA THR A 82 -2.95 -0.51 -8.16
C THR A 82 -3.63 -1.17 -9.34
N GLN A 83 -4.94 -1.31 -9.30
CA GLN A 83 -5.71 -1.84 -10.41
C GLN A 83 -5.94 -0.72 -11.44
N GLU A 84 -5.40 -0.87 -12.64
CA GLU A 84 -5.56 0.08 -13.75
C GLU A 84 -6.74 -0.31 -14.67
N ASP A 85 -6.96 -1.61 -14.84
CA ASP A 85 -8.07 -2.20 -15.58
C ASP A 85 -8.39 -3.58 -14.99
N SER A 86 -9.40 -4.27 -15.46
CA SER A 86 -9.92 -5.54 -14.92
C SER A 86 -8.84 -6.61 -14.70
N LEU A 87 -7.80 -6.65 -15.53
CA LEU A 87 -6.70 -7.63 -15.47
C LEU A 87 -5.31 -6.99 -15.53
N LEU A 88 -5.21 -5.67 -15.43
CA LEU A 88 -3.97 -4.93 -15.53
C LEU A 88 -3.72 -4.19 -14.21
N TYR A 89 -2.54 -4.42 -13.63
CA TYR A 89 -2.19 -3.91 -12.32
C TYR A 89 -0.80 -3.29 -12.35
N ASP A 90 -0.71 -2.04 -11.93
CA ASP A 90 0.56 -1.46 -11.57
C ASP A 90 1.08 -2.15 -10.32
N GLN A 91 2.37 -2.45 -10.30
CA GLN A 91 2.99 -3.19 -9.24
C GLN A 91 4.31 -2.54 -8.82
N ILE A 92 4.48 -2.39 -7.52
CA ILE A 92 5.73 -1.99 -6.90
C ILE A 92 6.10 -3.07 -5.90
N LYS A 93 7.28 -3.66 -6.04
CA LYS A 93 7.78 -4.70 -5.16
C LYS A 93 9.18 -4.33 -4.66
N GLY A 94 9.47 -4.65 -3.40
CA GLY A 94 10.78 -4.47 -2.80
C GLY A 94 10.94 -5.32 -1.54
N ALA A 95 12.15 -5.39 -0.98
CA ALA A 95 12.31 -5.91 0.36
C ALA A 95 11.58 -5.03 1.37
N GLU A 96 11.66 -3.71 1.16
CA GLU A 96 10.99 -2.70 1.95
C GLU A 96 10.38 -1.63 1.02
N ILE A 97 9.21 -1.11 1.39
CA ILE A 97 8.60 0.04 0.73
C ILE A 97 8.15 1.02 1.80
N VAL A 98 8.51 2.30 1.61
CA VAL A 98 8.00 3.40 2.42
C VAL A 98 7.07 4.23 1.55
N ALA A 99 5.80 4.31 1.91
CA ALA A 99 4.78 5.09 1.22
C ALA A 99 4.43 6.34 2.04
N PHE A 100 4.42 7.49 1.39
CA PHE A 100 4.09 8.79 1.98
C PHE A 100 2.77 9.27 1.42
N PHE A 101 1.90 9.72 2.30
CA PHE A 101 0.56 10.17 1.95
C PHE A 101 0.44 11.70 2.09
N ASP A 102 -0.48 12.28 1.35
CA ASP A 102 -0.84 13.68 1.51
C ASP A 102 -1.96 13.87 2.56
N SER A 103 -2.42 15.11 2.71
CA SER A 103 -3.47 15.47 3.67
C SER A 103 -4.84 14.83 3.37
N THR A 104 -5.04 14.29 2.16
CA THR A 104 -6.25 13.56 1.75
C THR A 104 -6.10 12.05 1.91
N THR A 105 -4.94 11.58 2.39
CA THR A 105 -4.55 10.16 2.48
C THR A 105 -4.29 9.52 1.11
N ALA A 106 -4.14 10.31 0.05
CA ALA A 106 -3.71 9.80 -1.25
C ALA A 106 -2.20 9.57 -1.28
N LEU A 107 -1.76 8.55 -2.03
CA LEU A 107 -0.32 8.25 -2.18
C LEU A 107 0.36 9.40 -2.93
N LYS A 108 1.33 10.04 -2.26
CA LYS A 108 2.12 11.16 -2.79
C LYS A 108 3.49 10.72 -3.30
N ARG A 109 4.13 9.83 -2.58
CA ARG A 109 5.48 9.34 -2.87
C ARG A 109 5.68 7.95 -2.31
N PHE A 110 6.52 7.16 -2.94
CA PHE A 110 7.05 5.93 -2.34
C PHE A 110 8.55 5.82 -2.59
N ASP A 111 9.23 5.10 -1.70
CA ASP A 111 10.61 4.66 -1.84
C ASP A 111 10.63 3.14 -1.69
N ALA A 112 11.15 2.42 -2.70
CA ALA A 112 11.29 0.97 -2.66
C ALA A 112 12.78 0.60 -2.58
N LEU A 113 13.12 -0.28 -1.65
CA LEU A 113 14.46 -0.60 -1.22
C LEU A 113 14.72 -2.11 -1.26
N GLY A 114 15.99 -2.49 -1.40
CA GLY A 114 16.41 -3.88 -1.27
C GLY A 114 16.01 -4.77 -2.45
N GLY A 115 16.28 -4.33 -3.68
CA GLY A 115 15.88 -5.03 -4.90
C GLY A 115 14.46 -4.65 -5.30
N ALA A 116 14.33 -3.42 -5.80
CA ALA A 116 13.06 -2.86 -6.22
C ALA A 116 12.72 -3.25 -7.66
N THR A 117 11.49 -3.70 -7.87
CA THR A 117 10.94 -4.00 -9.18
C THR A 117 9.60 -3.29 -9.35
N THR A 118 9.41 -2.64 -10.48
CA THR A 118 8.12 -2.02 -10.81
C THR A 118 7.61 -2.48 -12.17
N LEU A 119 6.28 -2.48 -12.28
CA LEU A 119 5.56 -2.67 -13.51
C LEU A 119 4.46 -1.62 -13.55
N PHE A 120 4.52 -0.74 -14.54
CA PHE A 120 3.54 0.34 -14.72
C PHE A 120 2.94 0.27 -16.13
N TYR A 121 1.62 0.41 -16.18
CA TYR A 121 0.88 0.57 -17.41
C TYR A 121 0.68 2.05 -17.72
N LEU A 122 1.32 2.53 -18.77
CA LEU A 122 1.30 3.92 -19.17
C LEU A 122 0.19 4.21 -20.18
N GLU A 123 -0.55 5.27 -19.94
CA GLU A 123 -1.67 5.70 -20.75
C GLU A 123 -1.22 6.74 -21.79
N GLU A 124 -1.64 6.54 -23.05
CA GLU A 124 -1.56 7.53 -24.12
C GLU A 124 -2.93 7.69 -24.78
N ASN A 125 -3.38 8.92 -24.92
CA ASN A 125 -4.67 9.26 -25.54
C ASN A 125 -5.88 8.50 -24.92
N GLY A 126 -5.88 8.30 -23.61
CA GLY A 126 -6.96 7.63 -22.87
C GLY A 126 -6.95 6.10 -22.99
N LYS A 127 -5.85 5.51 -23.48
CA LYS A 127 -5.68 4.05 -23.58
C LYS A 127 -4.34 3.60 -23.03
N LEU A 128 -4.33 2.51 -22.29
CA LEU A 128 -3.10 1.88 -21.84
C LEU A 128 -2.33 1.36 -23.07
N SER A 129 -1.18 1.96 -23.33
CA SER A 129 -0.40 1.70 -24.57
C SER A 129 0.89 0.94 -24.28
N THR A 130 1.56 1.25 -23.18
CA THR A 130 2.91 0.77 -22.89
C THR A 130 2.97 0.17 -21.49
N VAL A 131 3.70 -0.94 -21.36
CA VAL A 131 4.11 -1.52 -20.06
C VAL A 131 5.57 -1.17 -19.85
N ASN A 132 5.87 -0.54 -18.73
CA ASN A 132 7.23 -0.23 -18.30
C ASN A 132 7.60 -1.11 -17.11
N LYS A 133 8.60 -1.99 -17.29
CA LYS A 133 9.15 -2.85 -16.23
C LYS A 133 10.54 -2.37 -15.87
N VAL A 134 10.78 -2.09 -14.59
CA VAL A 134 12.09 -1.65 -14.11
C VAL A 134 12.55 -2.51 -12.95
N GLU A 135 13.81 -2.89 -12.98
CA GLU A 135 14.51 -3.58 -11.89
C GLU A 135 15.74 -2.75 -11.50
N CYS A 136 15.90 -2.46 -10.20
CA CYS A 136 17.05 -1.72 -9.66
C CYS A 136 17.25 -2.04 -8.18
N LYS A 137 18.30 -1.52 -7.56
CA LYS A 137 18.48 -1.73 -6.11
C LYS A 137 17.53 -0.88 -5.27
N MET A 138 17.26 0.32 -5.73
CA MET A 138 16.39 1.27 -5.06
C MET A 138 15.72 2.17 -6.10
N LEU A 139 14.48 2.53 -5.85
CA LEU A 139 13.77 3.52 -6.64
C LEU A 139 12.85 4.38 -5.76
N SER A 140 12.55 5.56 -6.26
CA SER A 140 11.61 6.50 -5.66
C SER A 140 10.64 6.99 -6.73
N GLY A 141 9.35 7.00 -6.41
CA GLY A 141 8.32 7.50 -7.32
C GLY A 141 7.45 8.55 -6.64
N THR A 142 7.00 9.54 -7.41
CA THR A 142 6.04 10.55 -6.97
C THR A 142 4.75 10.44 -7.76
N PHE A 143 3.64 10.73 -7.08
CA PHE A 143 2.31 10.74 -7.67
C PHE A 143 1.74 12.15 -7.67
N LYS A 144 0.97 12.45 -8.70
CA LYS A 144 0.17 13.65 -8.84
C LYS A 144 -1.21 13.27 -9.36
N ASP A 145 -2.26 13.74 -8.68
CA ASP A 145 -3.65 13.45 -9.05
C ASP A 145 -3.94 11.93 -9.20
N GLY A 146 -3.35 11.10 -8.29
CA GLY A 146 -3.49 9.66 -8.30
C GLY A 146 -2.66 8.91 -9.34
N LYS A 147 -2.01 9.62 -10.28
CA LYS A 147 -1.18 9.04 -11.36
C LYS A 147 0.31 9.21 -11.06
N LEU A 148 1.12 8.27 -11.56
CA LEU A 148 2.58 8.36 -11.47
C LEU A 148 3.06 9.60 -12.24
N ASP A 149 3.81 10.48 -11.56
CA ASP A 149 4.36 11.71 -12.14
C ASP A 149 5.84 11.54 -12.52
N ARG A 150 6.66 11.07 -11.58
CA ARG A 150 8.11 10.91 -11.80
C ARG A 150 8.65 9.67 -11.11
N MET A 151 9.67 9.07 -11.74
CA MET A 151 10.47 7.98 -11.17
C MET A 151 11.94 8.34 -11.14
N HIS A 152 12.59 8.05 -10.03
CA HIS A 152 14.03 8.14 -9.85
C HIS A 152 14.58 6.75 -9.55
N TYR A 153 15.52 6.30 -10.35
CA TYR A 153 16.15 5.00 -10.23
C TYR A 153 17.57 5.16 -9.71
N TYR A 154 17.98 4.28 -8.82
CA TYR A 154 19.32 4.30 -8.24
C TYR A 154 19.99 2.94 -8.45
N ASP A 155 21.30 2.97 -8.74
CA ASP A 155 22.14 1.79 -8.93
C ASP A 155 21.74 0.89 -10.12
N GLN A 156 22.16 1.28 -11.30
CA GLN A 156 22.10 0.51 -12.56
C GLN A 156 20.70 -0.05 -12.87
N PRO A 157 19.72 0.80 -13.17
CA PRO A 157 18.39 0.34 -13.51
C PRO A 157 18.40 -0.46 -14.82
N LYS A 158 17.73 -1.61 -14.79
CA LYS A 158 17.33 -2.34 -15.98
C LYS A 158 15.90 -1.94 -16.29
N ASN A 159 15.70 -1.33 -17.45
CA ASN A 159 14.41 -0.80 -17.87
C ASN A 159 14.00 -1.44 -19.19
N ASP A 160 12.87 -2.12 -19.21
CA ASP A 160 12.27 -2.75 -20.38
C ASP A 160 10.86 -2.14 -20.61
N ALA A 161 10.59 -1.71 -21.83
CA ALA A 161 9.30 -1.17 -22.24
C ALA A 161 8.69 -2.03 -23.36
N TYR A 162 7.41 -2.33 -23.24
CA TYR A 162 6.68 -3.17 -24.17
C TYR A 162 5.35 -2.53 -24.55
N PRO A 163 4.86 -2.68 -25.81
CA PRO A 163 3.46 -2.44 -26.09
C PRO A 163 2.58 -3.38 -25.24
N VAL A 164 1.50 -2.88 -24.65
CA VAL A 164 0.60 -3.68 -23.78
C VAL A 164 0.13 -4.97 -24.47
N VAL A 165 -0.17 -4.88 -25.76
CA VAL A 165 -0.65 -6.02 -26.57
C VAL A 165 0.39 -7.13 -26.79
N GLN A 166 1.69 -6.79 -26.68
CA GLN A 166 2.81 -7.72 -26.86
C GLN A 166 3.40 -8.20 -25.52
N PHE A 167 2.96 -7.64 -24.39
CA PHE A 167 3.51 -8.00 -23.09
C PHE A 167 3.06 -9.41 -22.70
N PRO A 168 4.00 -10.35 -22.40
CA PRO A 168 3.67 -11.73 -22.11
C PRO A 168 2.73 -11.84 -20.89
N LYS A 169 1.74 -12.73 -20.98
CA LYS A 169 0.77 -12.91 -19.88
C LYS A 169 1.42 -13.44 -18.61
N GLU A 170 2.44 -14.28 -18.74
CA GLU A 170 3.23 -14.84 -17.65
C GLU A 170 4.04 -13.80 -16.86
N ASP A 171 4.40 -12.68 -17.50
CA ASP A 171 5.17 -11.60 -16.89
C ASP A 171 4.29 -10.50 -16.25
N ARG A 172 2.97 -10.59 -16.41
CA ARG A 172 2.03 -9.56 -15.91
C ARG A 172 1.95 -9.47 -14.39
N TYR A 173 2.39 -10.50 -13.70
CA TYR A 173 2.31 -10.57 -12.24
C TYR A 173 3.65 -10.98 -11.64
N PHE A 174 4.18 -10.14 -10.76
CA PHE A 174 5.40 -10.51 -10.04
C PHE A 174 5.15 -11.66 -9.06
N LYS A 175 6.17 -12.47 -8.83
CA LYS A 175 6.10 -13.52 -7.81
C LYS A 175 5.70 -12.94 -6.45
N GLY A 176 4.59 -13.42 -5.91
CA GLY A 176 4.00 -12.94 -4.66
C GLY A 176 2.87 -11.92 -4.86
N PHE A 177 2.50 -11.61 -6.10
CA PHE A 177 1.34 -10.78 -6.40
C PHE A 177 0.08 -11.33 -5.73
N ARG A 178 -0.69 -10.42 -5.13
CA ARG A 178 -2.01 -10.70 -4.55
C ARG A 178 -2.92 -9.49 -4.77
N TRP A 179 -4.15 -9.75 -5.17
CA TRP A 179 -5.21 -8.75 -5.22
C TRP A 179 -6.44 -9.34 -4.54
N ASN A 180 -6.84 -8.78 -3.41
CA ASN A 180 -7.84 -9.34 -2.51
C ASN A 180 -8.94 -8.32 -2.18
N PRO A 181 -9.68 -7.81 -3.16
CA PRO A 181 -10.74 -6.82 -2.91
C PRO A 181 -11.87 -7.40 -2.04
N GLU A 182 -12.11 -8.70 -2.12
CA GLU A 182 -13.14 -9.41 -1.34
C GLU A 182 -12.85 -9.45 0.18
N LEU A 183 -11.58 -9.22 0.58
CA LEU A 183 -11.19 -9.15 1.98
C LEU A 183 -11.32 -7.74 2.56
N ARG A 184 -11.53 -6.75 1.71
CA ARG A 184 -11.62 -5.34 2.09
C ARG A 184 -12.91 -5.08 2.87
N PRO A 185 -12.86 -4.52 4.08
CA PRO A 185 -14.06 -4.06 4.77
C PRO A 185 -14.79 -2.98 3.96
N THR A 186 -16.08 -3.20 3.68
CA THR A 186 -16.89 -2.28 2.86
C THR A 186 -17.71 -1.31 3.73
N GLY A 187 -17.87 -1.61 5.02
CA GLY A 187 -18.63 -0.81 5.95
C GLY A 187 -18.30 -1.11 7.41
N LYS A 188 -18.92 -0.38 8.31
CA LYS A 188 -18.79 -0.61 9.76
C LYS A 188 -19.36 -1.97 10.16
N GLU A 189 -20.34 -2.46 9.43
CA GLU A 189 -21.01 -3.74 9.64
C GLU A 189 -20.08 -4.93 9.41
N ASP A 190 -19.06 -4.77 8.57
CA ASP A 190 -18.07 -5.80 8.27
C ASP A 190 -17.03 -5.99 9.39
N ILE A 191 -16.95 -5.02 10.31
CA ILE A 191 -15.95 -5.04 11.37
C ILE A 191 -16.36 -5.96 12.50
N THR A 192 -17.64 -6.00 12.84
CA THR A 192 -18.15 -6.79 13.95
C THR A 192 -19.56 -7.32 13.68
N THR A 193 -19.80 -8.54 14.11
CA THR A 193 -21.12 -9.14 14.18
C THR A 193 -21.85 -8.80 15.49
N LEU A 194 -21.18 -8.14 16.43
CA LEU A 194 -21.77 -7.70 17.68
C LEU A 194 -22.78 -6.58 17.38
N ARG A 195 -24.05 -6.87 17.54
CA ARG A 195 -25.08 -5.84 17.56
C ARG A 195 -24.99 -5.15 18.92
N LEU A 196 -24.68 -3.87 18.92
CA LEU A 196 -24.89 -3.06 20.12
C LEU A 196 -26.38 -3.15 20.45
N ARG A 197 -26.70 -3.68 21.63
CA ARG A 197 -28.08 -3.60 22.11
C ARG A 197 -28.43 -2.14 22.29
N PRO A 198 -29.59 -1.68 21.83
CA PRO A 198 -30.06 -0.33 22.03
C PRO A 198 -30.16 0.02 23.52
#